data_aee8cff98473b1b2d76f1de2e79fc49c
#
_entry.id   aee8cff98473b1b2d76f1de2e79fc49c
#
_cell.length_a   1.000
_cell.length_b   1.000
_cell.length_c   1.000
_cell.angle_alpha   90.00
_cell.angle_beta   90.00
_cell.angle_gamma   90.00
#
_symmetry.space_group_name_H-M   'P 1'
#
loop_
_entity.id
_entity.type
_entity.pdbx_description
1 polymer ?
#
loop_
_entity_poly.entity_id
_entity_poly.type
_entity_poly.pdbx_seq_one_letter_code
_entity_poly.pdbx_strand_id
1 'polypeptide(L)'
;LAAMTATGELPVGATVDVEMNGDGCGAWGTVADGDDGTVDGSWFVDLSGQCPGGLGDNANARVLLFDGDGDATVAEPPQPPQIRVSETSNYVEGHGFAADSPVEVWVNADPASDPPTEVVGTDPGGNFNWWFDFDVVFGDYVAASDGAVLRELVLTGPLSISADLDAMVADGVLPVGAVLDVEMSGWDCYAIQTVADGDDG
;
A
#
# COMPACT_ATOMS: atom_id res chain seq x y z
N LEU A 1 -18.83 0.49 -0.78
CA LEU A 1 -18.02 1.48 -0.11
C LEU A 1 -17.61 0.87 1.23
N ALA A 2 -16.33 0.62 1.44
CA ALA A 2 -15.84 0.24 2.75
C ALA A 2 -16.09 1.42 3.72
N ALA A 3 -16.61 1.14 4.91
CA ALA A 3 -16.77 2.15 5.94
C ALA A 3 -15.37 2.65 6.33
N MET A 4 -15.17 3.97 6.36
CA MET A 4 -13.94 4.58 6.85
C MET A 4 -13.99 4.69 8.36
N THR A 5 -13.87 3.55 9.03
CA THR A 5 -13.93 3.45 10.48
C THR A 5 -12.61 2.95 11.03
N ALA A 6 -12.22 3.44 12.19
CA ALA A 6 -11.10 2.89 12.96
C ALA A 6 -11.52 2.66 14.41
N THR A 7 -10.89 1.67 15.01
CA THR A 7 -11.05 1.32 16.41
C THR A 7 -9.69 0.98 16.99
N GLY A 8 -9.53 1.11 18.28
CA GLY A 8 -8.29 0.72 18.95
C GLY A 8 -8.38 0.84 20.44
N GLU A 9 -7.22 0.72 21.07
CA GLU A 9 -7.04 0.92 22.49
C GLU A 9 -6.05 2.07 22.72
N LEU A 10 -6.26 2.84 23.77
CA LEU A 10 -5.40 3.94 24.21
C LEU A 10 -5.37 3.99 25.73
N PRO A 11 -4.42 4.71 26.34
CA PRO A 11 -4.43 4.92 27.78
C PRO A 11 -5.73 5.58 28.22
N VAL A 12 -6.32 5.07 29.31
CA VAL A 12 -7.59 5.59 29.85
C VAL A 12 -7.51 7.11 30.05
N GLY A 13 -8.47 7.83 29.50
CA GLY A 13 -8.57 9.29 29.56
C GLY A 13 -7.69 10.02 28.54
N ALA A 14 -7.00 9.30 27.64
CA ALA A 14 -6.19 9.92 26.60
C ALA A 14 -7.03 10.34 25.39
N THR A 15 -6.41 11.12 24.51
CA THR A 15 -6.96 11.58 23.24
C THR A 15 -5.95 11.29 22.15
N VAL A 16 -6.42 10.83 21.00
CA VAL A 16 -5.59 10.54 19.82
C VAL A 16 -6.12 11.28 18.59
N ASP A 17 -5.21 11.60 17.69
CA ASP A 17 -5.56 12.02 16.35
C ASP A 17 -5.51 10.82 15.41
N VAL A 18 -6.56 10.65 14.62
CA VAL A 18 -6.69 9.59 13.61
C VAL A 18 -6.66 10.23 12.23
N GLU A 19 -5.75 9.77 11.39
CA GLU A 19 -5.64 10.18 10.00
C GLU A 19 -5.84 8.99 9.09
N MET A 20 -6.62 9.17 8.04
CA MET A 20 -6.82 8.20 6.96
C MET A 20 -6.59 8.91 5.64
N ASN A 21 -5.71 8.37 4.81
CA ASN A 21 -5.35 8.95 3.53
C ASN A 21 -5.46 7.89 2.43
N GLY A 22 -5.76 8.31 1.21
CA GLY A 22 -5.83 7.47 0.04
C GLY A 22 -5.92 8.32 -1.23
N ASP A 23 -6.13 7.68 -2.37
CA ASP A 23 -6.10 8.30 -3.69
C ASP A 23 -7.10 9.46 -3.82
N GLY A 24 -6.60 10.68 -3.64
CA GLY A 24 -7.38 11.91 -3.82
C GLY A 24 -8.27 12.31 -2.65
N CYS A 25 -8.26 11.60 -1.53
CA CYS A 25 -8.99 11.99 -0.33
C CYS A 25 -8.20 11.73 0.95
N GLY A 26 -8.23 12.69 1.87
CA GLY A 26 -7.74 12.54 3.24
C GLY A 26 -8.84 12.88 4.25
N ALA A 27 -8.89 12.13 5.32
CA ALA A 27 -9.82 12.34 6.43
C ALA A 27 -9.05 12.29 7.74
N TRP A 28 -9.46 13.10 8.70
CA TRP A 28 -8.84 13.15 10.02
C TRP A 28 -9.88 13.46 11.09
N GLY A 29 -9.59 13.02 12.32
CA GLY A 29 -10.43 13.33 13.47
C GLY A 29 -9.66 13.10 14.76
N THR A 30 -10.01 13.87 15.77
CA THR A 30 -9.53 13.67 17.14
C THR A 30 -10.57 12.85 17.90
N VAL A 31 -10.13 11.82 18.61
CA VAL A 31 -10.99 10.89 19.37
C VAL A 31 -10.47 10.81 20.80
N ALA A 32 -11.35 10.95 21.77
CA ALA A 32 -11.05 10.77 23.19
C ALA A 32 -11.61 9.43 23.71
N ASP A 33 -10.92 8.86 24.70
CA ASP A 33 -11.49 7.76 25.49
C ASP A 33 -12.79 8.23 26.13
N GLY A 34 -13.88 7.54 25.85
CA GLY A 34 -15.22 7.92 26.27
C GLY A 34 -16.12 8.54 25.19
N ASP A 35 -15.60 8.84 24.00
CA ASP A 35 -16.43 9.35 22.89
C ASP A 35 -17.42 8.29 22.38
N ASP A 36 -17.14 7.01 22.62
CA ASP A 36 -18.05 5.88 22.37
C ASP A 36 -19.04 5.63 23.52
N GLY A 37 -18.96 6.41 24.59
CA GLY A 37 -19.81 6.33 25.80
C GLY A 37 -19.22 5.50 26.94
N THR A 38 -17.99 4.95 26.80
CA THR A 38 -17.33 4.12 27.80
C THR A 38 -15.89 4.60 28.01
N VAL A 39 -15.51 4.90 29.25
CA VAL A 39 -14.13 5.26 29.60
C VAL A 39 -13.38 4.00 30.04
N ASP A 40 -12.82 3.27 29.10
CA ASP A 40 -12.16 1.98 29.33
C ASP A 40 -10.87 1.78 28.49
N GLY A 41 -10.46 2.83 27.78
CA GLY A 41 -9.31 2.81 26.87
C GLY A 41 -9.66 2.36 25.45
N SER A 42 -10.91 1.99 25.16
CA SER A 42 -11.36 1.72 23.80
C SER A 42 -11.79 3.00 23.08
N TRP A 43 -11.72 2.98 21.76
CA TRP A 43 -12.18 4.10 20.94
C TRP A 43 -12.68 3.64 19.58
N PHE A 44 -13.55 4.45 19.01
CA PHE A 44 -14.12 4.25 17.68
C PHE A 44 -14.26 5.62 16.97
N VAL A 45 -13.94 5.65 15.69
CA VAL A 45 -14.23 6.82 14.84
C VAL A 45 -14.79 6.40 13.48
N ASP A 46 -15.72 7.16 12.98
CA ASP A 46 -16.24 7.06 11.62
C ASP A 46 -15.96 8.36 10.87
N LEU A 47 -15.08 8.30 9.89
CA LEU A 47 -14.66 9.42 9.03
C LEU A 47 -15.28 9.35 7.62
N SER A 48 -16.19 8.43 7.36
CA SER A 48 -16.81 8.22 6.02
C SER A 48 -17.48 9.46 5.45
N GLY A 49 -17.93 10.38 6.30
CA GLY A 49 -18.50 11.65 5.88
C GLY A 49 -17.51 12.62 5.23
N GLN A 50 -16.20 12.46 5.47
CA GLN A 50 -15.17 13.34 4.91
C GLN A 50 -14.71 12.91 3.52
N CYS A 51 -14.80 11.62 3.20
CA CYS A 51 -14.46 11.07 1.88
C CYS A 51 -15.63 10.26 1.31
N PRO A 52 -16.66 10.90 0.76
CA PRO A 52 -17.86 10.21 0.27
C PRO A 52 -17.59 9.18 -0.84
N GLY A 53 -16.45 9.28 -1.56
CA GLY A 53 -16.00 8.35 -2.58
C GLY A 53 -15.19 7.17 -2.04
N GLY A 54 -14.86 7.17 -0.74
CA GLY A 54 -13.88 6.26 -0.15
C GLY A 54 -12.44 6.76 -0.32
N LEU A 55 -11.47 5.96 0.17
CA LEU A 55 -10.04 6.31 0.12
C LEU A 55 -9.31 5.75 -1.11
N GLY A 56 -9.92 4.84 -1.86
CA GLY A 56 -9.24 4.15 -2.96
C GLY A 56 -8.38 2.97 -2.49
N ASP A 57 -7.57 2.43 -3.42
CA ASP A 57 -6.82 1.19 -3.20
C ASP A 57 -5.52 1.38 -2.40
N ASN A 58 -4.94 2.60 -2.40
CA ASN A 58 -3.72 2.94 -1.66
C ASN A 58 -4.03 3.57 -0.29
N ALA A 59 -5.13 3.17 0.32
CA ALA A 59 -5.56 3.71 1.60
C ALA A 59 -4.58 3.31 2.72
N ASN A 60 -4.23 4.28 3.54
CA ASN A 60 -3.51 4.08 4.79
C ASN A 60 -4.21 4.80 5.94
N ALA A 61 -3.90 4.38 7.15
CA ALA A 61 -4.38 5.03 8.36
C ALA A 61 -3.23 5.13 9.36
N ARG A 62 -3.25 6.15 10.21
CA ARG A 62 -2.36 6.25 11.35
C ARG A 62 -3.06 6.92 12.52
N VAL A 63 -2.57 6.61 13.70
CA VAL A 63 -3.05 7.15 14.96
C VAL A 63 -1.87 7.82 15.66
N LEU A 64 -2.04 9.04 16.11
CA LEU A 64 -1.03 9.83 16.77
C LEU A 64 -1.48 10.14 18.20
N LEU A 65 -0.71 9.68 19.19
CA LEU A 65 -0.88 10.03 20.59
C LEU A 65 0.20 11.05 20.95
N PHE A 66 -0.20 12.28 21.20
CA PHE A 66 0.70 13.35 21.60
C PHE A 66 0.91 13.36 23.12
N ASP A 67 2.13 13.63 23.54
CA ASP A 67 2.44 13.93 24.93
C ASP A 67 2.38 15.44 25.24
N GLY A 68 2.74 15.84 26.48
CA GLY A 68 2.58 17.20 26.95
C GLY A 68 3.55 18.22 26.36
N ASP A 69 4.63 17.79 25.69
CA ASP A 69 5.62 18.65 25.00
C ASP A 69 5.48 18.64 23.48
N GLY A 70 4.54 17.82 22.95
CA GLY A 70 4.16 17.79 21.54
C GLY A 70 4.83 16.67 20.73
N ASP A 71 5.58 15.80 21.36
CA ASP A 71 6.07 14.58 20.71
C ASP A 71 4.94 13.57 20.52
N ALA A 72 4.96 12.81 19.41
CA ALA A 72 3.90 11.88 19.08
C ALA A 72 4.38 10.42 19.05
N THR A 73 3.61 9.55 19.70
CA THR A 73 3.68 8.12 19.43
C THR A 73 2.74 7.79 18.28
N VAL A 74 3.26 7.14 17.23
CA VAL A 74 2.51 6.80 16.03
C VAL A 74 2.22 5.31 16.02
N ALA A 75 0.97 4.94 15.78
CA ALA A 75 0.56 3.58 15.49
C ALA A 75 -0.10 3.53 14.11
N GLU A 76 0.30 2.53 13.32
CA GLU A 76 -0.27 2.27 12.00
C GLU A 76 -0.86 0.86 11.99
N PRO A 77 -2.04 0.64 11.38
CA PRO A 77 -2.55 -0.71 11.20
C PRO A 77 -1.60 -1.48 10.27
N PRO A 78 -1.52 -2.79 10.40
CA PRO A 78 -0.79 -3.60 9.44
C PRO A 78 -1.29 -3.30 8.03
N GLN A 79 -0.39 -2.96 7.12
CA GLN A 79 -0.73 -2.80 5.71
C GLN A 79 -1.23 -4.14 5.17
N PRO A 80 -2.30 -4.16 4.37
CA PRO A 80 -2.70 -5.40 3.72
C PRO A 80 -1.54 -5.89 2.85
N PRO A 81 -1.28 -7.20 2.81
CA PRO A 81 -0.22 -7.73 1.96
C PRO A 81 -0.37 -7.27 0.51
N GLN A 82 0.74 -6.86 -0.08
CA GLN A 82 0.84 -6.41 -1.47
C GLN A 82 2.09 -7.01 -2.11
N ILE A 83 2.06 -7.19 -3.42
CA ILE A 83 3.23 -7.55 -4.22
C ILE A 83 3.44 -6.52 -5.33
N ARG A 84 4.70 -6.27 -5.66
CA ARG A 84 5.13 -5.51 -6.83
C ARG A 84 6.14 -6.32 -7.60
N VAL A 85 6.07 -6.27 -8.90
CA VAL A 85 6.99 -6.99 -9.80
C VAL A 85 7.62 -6.01 -10.76
N SER A 86 8.94 -6.09 -10.89
CA SER A 86 9.68 -5.32 -11.88
C SER A 86 10.18 -6.25 -12.99
N GLU A 87 9.64 -6.07 -14.19
CA GLU A 87 10.14 -6.73 -15.39
C GLU A 87 11.59 -6.31 -15.71
N THR A 88 11.87 -5.02 -15.67
CA THR A 88 13.19 -4.48 -16.02
C THR A 88 14.31 -4.97 -15.10
N SER A 89 14.00 -5.19 -13.83
CA SER A 89 14.98 -5.61 -12.81
C SER A 89 14.81 -7.07 -12.41
N ASN A 90 13.86 -7.78 -13.00
CA ASN A 90 13.57 -9.19 -12.72
C ASN A 90 13.46 -9.49 -11.22
N TYR A 91 12.62 -8.74 -10.50
CA TYR A 91 12.41 -9.01 -9.08
C TYR A 91 10.93 -8.88 -8.69
N VAL A 92 10.57 -9.54 -7.59
CA VAL A 92 9.34 -9.33 -6.85
C VAL A 92 9.66 -8.81 -5.46
N GLU A 93 8.88 -7.87 -5.01
CA GLU A 93 8.86 -7.43 -3.61
C GLU A 93 7.46 -7.60 -3.02
N GLY A 94 7.42 -7.88 -1.73
CA GLY A 94 6.18 -7.98 -0.98
C GLY A 94 6.24 -7.21 0.31
N HIS A 95 5.11 -6.65 0.71
CA HIS A 95 4.94 -5.87 1.94
C HIS A 95 3.69 -6.31 2.68
N GLY A 96 3.69 -6.21 4.02
CA GLY A 96 2.53 -6.48 4.86
C GLY A 96 2.20 -7.96 5.05
N PHE A 97 3.10 -8.87 4.70
CA PHE A 97 3.00 -10.30 5.02
C PHE A 97 3.34 -10.56 6.49
N ALA A 98 3.14 -11.79 6.96
CA ALA A 98 3.52 -12.14 8.33
C ALA A 98 5.03 -11.92 8.55
N ALA A 99 5.40 -11.28 9.67
CA ALA A 99 6.79 -11.01 10.03
C ALA A 99 7.57 -12.29 10.31
N ASP A 100 8.86 -12.31 9.98
CA ASP A 100 9.79 -13.43 10.22
C ASP A 100 9.24 -14.79 9.74
N SER A 101 8.49 -14.80 8.64
CA SER A 101 7.73 -15.95 8.14
C SER A 101 8.16 -16.31 6.72
N PRO A 102 8.02 -17.59 6.31
CA PRO A 102 8.21 -17.96 4.92
C PRO A 102 7.05 -17.44 4.06
N VAL A 103 7.39 -16.94 2.88
CA VAL A 103 6.45 -16.61 1.81
C VAL A 103 6.77 -17.48 0.61
N GLU A 104 5.78 -18.23 0.15
CA GLU A 104 5.85 -19.00 -1.08
C GLU A 104 5.55 -18.10 -2.26
N VAL A 105 6.37 -18.17 -3.31
CA VAL A 105 6.24 -17.36 -4.53
C VAL A 105 6.09 -18.29 -5.73
N TRP A 106 5.09 -18.01 -6.57
CA TRP A 106 4.83 -18.74 -7.82
C TRP A 106 4.97 -17.80 -9.01
N VAL A 107 5.58 -18.29 -10.07
CA VAL A 107 5.64 -17.61 -11.37
C VAL A 107 5.14 -18.56 -12.45
N ASN A 108 4.07 -18.16 -13.14
CA ASN A 108 3.39 -18.96 -14.17
C ASN A 108 2.98 -20.37 -13.69
N ALA A 109 2.68 -20.49 -12.40
CA ALA A 109 2.27 -21.74 -11.75
C ALA A 109 1.04 -21.48 -10.87
N ASP A 110 0.17 -22.47 -10.72
CA ASP A 110 -1.06 -22.38 -9.94
C ASP A 110 -0.78 -22.64 -8.44
N PRO A 111 -0.94 -21.66 -7.54
CA PRO A 111 -0.73 -21.84 -6.12
C PRO A 111 -1.55 -22.97 -5.48
N ALA A 112 -2.66 -23.35 -6.10
CA ALA A 112 -3.53 -24.40 -5.56
C ALA A 112 -3.06 -25.82 -5.91
N SER A 113 -2.21 -25.98 -6.94
CA SER A 113 -1.84 -27.31 -7.46
C SER A 113 -0.34 -27.52 -7.66
N ASP A 114 0.41 -26.46 -7.87
CA ASP A 114 1.82 -26.51 -8.19
C ASP A 114 2.71 -26.19 -6.99
N PRO A 115 3.93 -26.73 -6.90
CA PRO A 115 4.87 -26.28 -5.89
C PRO A 115 5.29 -24.83 -6.15
N PRO A 116 5.66 -24.07 -5.11
CA PRO A 116 6.17 -22.72 -5.29
C PRO A 116 7.46 -22.74 -6.14
N THR A 117 7.64 -21.68 -6.91
CA THR A 117 8.89 -21.42 -7.64
C THR A 117 10.05 -21.17 -6.68
N GLU A 118 9.76 -20.45 -5.59
CA GLU A 118 10.72 -20.15 -4.53
C GLU A 118 9.99 -19.98 -3.18
N VAL A 119 10.75 -20.09 -2.09
CA VAL A 119 10.31 -19.77 -0.72
C VAL A 119 11.28 -18.75 -0.13
N VAL A 120 10.81 -17.55 0.15
CA VAL A 120 11.59 -16.44 0.70
C VAL A 120 11.16 -16.11 2.12
N GLY A 121 12.08 -15.61 2.95
CA GLY A 121 11.74 -15.14 4.30
C GLY A 121 11.38 -13.68 4.29
N THR A 122 10.40 -13.30 5.12
CA THR A 122 10.13 -11.89 5.43
C THR A 122 11.05 -11.36 6.52
N ASP A 123 11.28 -10.06 6.50
CA ASP A 123 11.89 -9.33 7.60
C ASP A 123 10.90 -9.12 8.77
N PRO A 124 11.33 -8.52 9.93
CA PRO A 124 10.44 -8.21 11.04
C PRO A 124 9.31 -7.23 10.70
N GLY A 125 9.38 -6.52 9.59
CA GLY A 125 8.33 -5.64 9.06
C GLY A 125 7.36 -6.35 8.12
N GLY A 126 7.54 -7.66 7.86
CA GLY A 126 6.71 -8.41 6.93
C GLY A 126 7.02 -8.12 5.46
N ASN A 127 8.24 -7.69 5.15
CA ASN A 127 8.66 -7.40 3.78
C ASN A 127 9.60 -8.49 3.27
N PHE A 128 9.55 -8.75 1.97
CA PHE A 128 10.50 -9.63 1.29
C PHE A 128 10.91 -9.04 -0.06
N ASN A 129 12.06 -9.49 -0.57
CA ASN A 129 12.52 -9.25 -1.93
C ASN A 129 13.11 -10.54 -2.48
N TRP A 130 12.82 -10.85 -3.74
CA TRP A 130 13.43 -11.96 -4.44
C TRP A 130 13.70 -11.61 -5.90
N TRP A 131 14.92 -11.90 -6.37
CA TRP A 131 15.34 -11.71 -7.76
C TRP A 131 15.19 -13.00 -8.51
N PHE A 132 14.48 -12.95 -9.63
CA PHE A 132 14.37 -14.08 -10.53
C PHE A 132 15.71 -14.33 -11.25
N ASP A 133 16.05 -15.59 -11.48
CA ASP A 133 17.18 -16.01 -12.31
C ASP A 133 16.77 -16.21 -13.79
N PHE A 134 15.56 -15.82 -14.14
CA PHE A 134 14.97 -15.82 -15.47
C PHE A 134 14.20 -14.51 -15.71
N ASP A 135 13.95 -14.21 -16.99
CA ASP A 135 13.20 -13.00 -17.35
C ASP A 135 11.71 -13.18 -17.07
N VAL A 136 11.12 -12.24 -16.34
CA VAL A 136 9.66 -12.07 -16.24
C VAL A 136 9.24 -11.05 -17.30
N VAL A 137 8.13 -11.35 -17.97
CA VAL A 137 7.65 -10.56 -19.10
C VAL A 137 6.15 -10.25 -18.98
N PHE A 138 5.69 -9.29 -19.74
CA PHE A 138 4.25 -8.99 -19.79
C PHE A 138 3.43 -10.22 -20.15
N GLY A 139 2.37 -10.44 -19.40
CA GLY A 139 1.52 -11.62 -19.47
C GLY A 139 1.85 -12.69 -18.45
N ASP A 140 3.02 -12.62 -17.81
CA ASP A 140 3.36 -13.55 -16.74
C ASP A 140 2.48 -13.31 -15.52
N TYR A 141 2.15 -14.44 -14.87
CA TYR A 141 1.44 -14.47 -13.61
C TYR A 141 2.43 -14.66 -12.47
N VAL A 142 2.31 -13.83 -11.43
CA VAL A 142 3.10 -13.92 -10.20
C VAL A 142 2.14 -13.98 -9.01
N ALA A 143 2.37 -14.91 -8.10
CA ALA A 143 1.63 -14.99 -6.85
C ALA A 143 2.58 -15.11 -5.66
N ALA A 144 2.14 -14.66 -4.49
CA ALA A 144 2.87 -14.82 -3.22
C ALA A 144 1.90 -15.10 -2.08
N SER A 145 2.27 -16.01 -1.16
CA SER A 145 1.45 -16.36 0.00
C SER A 145 2.30 -16.68 1.22
N ASP A 146 1.88 -16.22 2.38
CA ASP A 146 2.39 -16.62 3.70
C ASP A 146 1.53 -17.73 4.36
N GLY A 147 0.62 -18.32 3.58
CA GLY A 147 -0.33 -19.33 4.04
C GLY A 147 -1.62 -18.76 4.63
N ALA A 148 -1.65 -17.48 5.01
CA ALA A 148 -2.85 -16.79 5.50
C ALA A 148 -3.48 -15.92 4.41
N VAL A 149 -2.65 -15.30 3.58
CA VAL A 149 -3.08 -14.41 2.51
C VAL A 149 -2.37 -14.80 1.21
N LEU A 150 -3.13 -14.86 0.12
CA LEU A 150 -2.63 -15.00 -1.24
C LEU A 150 -2.76 -13.65 -1.95
N ARG A 151 -1.69 -13.23 -2.64
CA ARG A 151 -1.67 -12.08 -3.54
C ARG A 151 -1.27 -12.54 -4.93
N GLU A 152 -1.95 -12.01 -5.93
CA GLU A 152 -1.82 -12.43 -7.32
C GLU A 152 -1.71 -11.20 -8.20
N LEU A 153 -0.85 -11.27 -9.20
CA LEU A 153 -0.63 -10.22 -10.18
C LEU A 153 -0.38 -10.86 -11.55
N VAL A 154 -1.06 -10.37 -12.57
CA VAL A 154 -0.68 -10.61 -13.97
C VAL A 154 0.04 -9.36 -14.45
N LEU A 155 1.26 -9.52 -14.94
CA LEU A 155 2.02 -8.39 -15.47
C LEU A 155 1.33 -7.86 -16.72
N THR A 156 0.82 -6.65 -16.65
CA THR A 156 0.14 -5.99 -17.76
C THR A 156 1.07 -5.02 -18.45
N GLY A 157 1.08 -5.03 -19.79
CA GLY A 157 1.96 -4.19 -20.59
C GLY A 157 1.41 -3.94 -21.99
N PRO A 158 2.15 -3.20 -22.80
CA PRO A 158 3.44 -2.58 -22.50
C PRO A 158 3.30 -1.40 -21.52
N LEU A 159 4.28 -1.26 -20.64
CA LEU A 159 4.47 -0.10 -19.81
C LEU A 159 5.86 0.44 -20.07
N SER A 160 5.96 1.67 -20.52
CA SER A 160 7.25 2.35 -20.69
C SER A 160 7.15 3.79 -20.23
N ILE A 161 8.24 4.31 -19.72
CA ILE A 161 8.36 5.70 -19.32
C ILE A 161 9.68 6.28 -19.84
N SER A 162 9.63 7.50 -20.33
CA SER A 162 10.77 8.36 -20.62
C SER A 162 10.57 9.65 -19.82
N ALA A 163 11.61 10.13 -19.16
CA ALA A 163 11.50 11.33 -18.34
C ALA A 163 12.61 12.33 -18.69
N ASP A 164 12.23 13.59 -18.87
CA ASP A 164 13.11 14.74 -18.87
C ASP A 164 13.03 15.41 -17.50
N LEU A 165 14.02 15.13 -16.65
CA LEU A 165 14.04 15.61 -15.27
C LEU A 165 14.32 17.11 -15.18
N ASP A 166 14.99 17.70 -16.17
CA ASP A 166 15.24 19.15 -16.21
C ASP A 166 13.97 19.92 -16.56
N ALA A 167 13.15 19.36 -17.45
CA ALA A 167 11.86 19.94 -17.82
C ALA A 167 10.70 19.50 -16.89
N MET A 168 10.91 18.54 -16.00
CA MET A 168 9.87 17.92 -15.18
C MET A 168 8.71 17.35 -16.02
N VAL A 169 9.05 16.67 -17.11
CA VAL A 169 8.10 16.03 -18.02
C VAL A 169 8.39 14.55 -18.11
N ALA A 170 7.35 13.74 -18.09
CA ALA A 170 7.43 12.31 -18.38
C ALA A 170 6.43 11.97 -19.50
N ASP A 171 6.83 11.06 -20.38
CA ASP A 171 5.98 10.47 -21.41
C ASP A 171 6.18 8.95 -21.44
N GLY A 172 5.20 8.23 -21.95
CA GLY A 172 5.30 6.77 -21.98
C GLY A 172 4.15 6.11 -22.69
N VAL A 173 4.11 4.78 -22.57
CA VAL A 173 3.04 3.96 -23.13
C VAL A 173 2.38 3.19 -21.99
N LEU A 174 1.05 3.23 -21.96
CA LEU A 174 0.20 2.51 -21.02
C LEU A 174 -0.59 1.41 -21.75
N PRO A 175 -0.95 0.31 -21.06
CA PRO A 175 -2.02 -0.54 -21.51
C PRO A 175 -3.33 0.23 -21.66
N VAL A 176 -4.10 -0.08 -22.70
CA VAL A 176 -5.37 0.60 -22.98
C VAL A 176 -6.31 0.52 -21.77
N GLY A 177 -6.79 1.67 -21.32
CA GLY A 177 -7.67 1.80 -20.16
C GLY A 177 -6.96 1.72 -18.81
N ALA A 178 -5.62 1.67 -18.80
CA ALA A 178 -4.86 1.69 -17.55
C ALA A 178 -4.79 3.13 -16.98
N VAL A 179 -4.61 3.17 -15.68
CA VAL A 179 -4.31 4.39 -14.91
C VAL A 179 -3.04 4.11 -14.11
N LEU A 180 -2.13 5.04 -14.07
CA LEU A 180 -0.91 4.93 -13.27
C LEU A 180 -0.58 6.22 -12.55
N ASP A 181 0.16 6.10 -11.48
CA ASP A 181 0.78 7.23 -10.80
C ASP A 181 2.23 7.39 -11.27
N VAL A 182 2.53 8.58 -11.75
CA VAL A 182 3.89 8.98 -12.13
C VAL A 182 4.48 9.77 -10.97
N GLU A 183 5.56 9.26 -10.41
CA GLU A 183 6.31 9.92 -9.37
C GLU A 183 7.66 10.40 -9.91
N MET A 184 7.95 11.68 -9.73
CA MET A 184 9.26 12.26 -10.00
C MET A 184 9.81 12.88 -8.73
N SER A 185 10.97 12.42 -8.30
CA SER A 185 11.62 12.88 -7.07
C SER A 185 13.06 13.32 -7.34
N GLY A 186 13.48 14.38 -6.65
CA GLY A 186 14.84 14.92 -6.67
C GLY A 186 15.17 15.57 -5.33
N TRP A 187 16.39 16.11 -5.20
CA TRP A 187 16.92 16.63 -3.93
C TRP A 187 16.05 17.71 -3.28
N ASP A 188 15.37 18.55 -4.07
CA ASP A 188 14.58 19.67 -3.58
C ASP A 188 13.15 19.70 -4.16
N CYS A 189 12.73 18.65 -4.89
CA CYS A 189 11.44 18.62 -5.55
C CYS A 189 10.86 17.21 -5.56
N TYR A 190 9.57 17.13 -5.31
CA TYR A 190 8.76 15.93 -5.40
C TYR A 190 7.47 16.26 -6.13
N ALA A 191 7.12 15.45 -7.10
CA ALA A 191 5.86 15.55 -7.82
C ALA A 191 5.26 14.17 -8.04
N ILE A 192 3.96 14.07 -7.86
CA ILE A 192 3.17 12.89 -8.22
C ILE A 192 1.99 13.33 -9.07
N GLN A 193 1.68 12.58 -10.10
CA GLN A 193 0.53 12.82 -10.94
C GLN A 193 -0.07 11.49 -11.40
N THR A 194 -1.37 11.34 -11.23
CA THR A 194 -2.14 10.25 -11.81
C THR A 194 -2.38 10.56 -13.29
N VAL A 195 -2.07 9.61 -14.15
CA VAL A 195 -2.22 9.70 -15.62
C VAL A 195 -3.04 8.52 -16.10
N ALA A 196 -4.04 8.79 -16.94
CA ALA A 196 -4.86 7.77 -17.57
C ALA A 196 -4.52 7.65 -19.07
N ASP A 197 -4.78 6.46 -19.64
CA ASP A 197 -4.75 6.28 -21.09
C ASP A 197 -5.70 7.29 -21.77
N GLY A 198 -5.16 8.06 -22.71
CA GLY A 198 -5.88 9.11 -23.41
C GLY A 198 -5.75 10.54 -22.85
N ASP A 199 -5.00 10.75 -21.77
CA ASP A 199 -4.76 12.10 -21.22
C ASP A 199 -3.91 12.98 -22.12
N ASP A 200 -3.19 12.40 -23.06
CA ASP A 200 -2.38 13.10 -24.08
C ASP A 200 -3.19 13.53 -25.33
N GLY A 201 -4.48 13.25 -25.39
CA GLY A 201 -5.40 13.56 -26.50
C GLY A 201 -5.42 12.47 -27.56
#